data_9194d7ba1eadbf4554dc024f5ad3dc47
#
_entry.id   9194d7ba1eadbf4554dc024f5ad3dc47
#
_cell.length_a   1.000
_cell.length_b   1.000
_cell.length_c   1.000
_cell.angle_alpha   90.00
_cell.angle_beta   90.00
_cell.angle_gamma   90.00
#
_symmetry.space_group_name_H-M   'P 1'
#
loop_
_entity.id
_entity.type
_entity.pdbx_description
1 polymer ?
#
loop_
_entity_poly.entity_id
_entity_poly.type
_entity_poly.pdbx_seq_one_letter_code
_entity_poly.pdbx_strand_id
1 'polypeptide(L)'
;QNADIRADNDYAVKWASSNGHLEVVKYLVSQGANIREQNDYAIRLASQYGHLEVVKYLISLGADIRADNDCAVRLASENGHIEIVNYLISQGADIRAKK
;
A
#
# COMPACT_ATOMS: atom_id res chain seq x y z
N GLN A 1 -27.58 2.49 9.44
CA GLN A 1 -27.37 2.63 9.14
C GLN A 1 -27.17 2.33 8.08
N ASN A 2 -27.13 2.51 7.30
CA ASN A 2 -26.84 2.17 6.20
C ASN A 2 -25.58 2.44 5.79
N ALA A 3 -24.58 2.56 6.61
CA ALA A 3 -23.23 2.71 6.23
C ALA A 3 -22.81 1.55 5.37
N ASP A 4 -22.08 1.87 4.35
CA ASP A 4 -21.50 0.83 3.52
C ASP A 4 -20.33 0.25 4.29
N ILE A 5 -20.49 -0.95 4.80
CA ILE A 5 -19.44 -1.58 5.61
C ILE A 5 -18.15 -1.70 4.81
N ARG A 6 -18.26 -1.96 3.51
CA ARG A 6 -17.06 -2.06 2.69
C ARG A 6 -16.32 -0.74 2.61
N ALA A 7 -17.06 0.38 2.48
CA ALA A 7 -16.41 1.69 2.43
C ALA A 7 -15.65 1.97 3.72
N ASP A 8 -16.24 1.62 4.86
CA ASP A 8 -15.57 1.81 6.13
C ASP A 8 -14.33 0.93 6.22
N ASN A 9 -14.43 -0.32 5.76
CA ASN A 9 -13.29 -1.23 5.78
C ASN A 9 -12.18 -0.76 4.83
N ASP A 10 -12.56 -0.21 3.68
CA ASP A 10 -11.57 0.30 2.72
C ASP A 10 -10.81 1.48 3.30
N TYR A 11 -11.52 2.37 4.00
CA TYR A 11 -10.85 3.48 4.66
C TYR A 11 -9.94 2.96 5.77
N ALA A 12 -10.44 2.03 6.58
CA ALA A 12 -9.67 1.48 7.69
C ALA A 12 -8.40 0.78 7.20
N VAL A 13 -8.47 0.08 6.05
CA VAL A 13 -7.29 -0.63 5.57
C VAL A 13 -6.22 0.35 5.08
N LYS A 14 -6.62 1.48 4.53
CA LYS A 14 -5.66 2.51 4.16
C LYS A 14 -4.97 3.06 5.39
N TRP A 15 -5.75 3.35 6.42
CA TRP A 15 -5.22 3.88 7.67
C TRP A 15 -4.27 2.87 8.34
N ALA A 16 -4.71 1.60 8.43
CA ALA A 16 -3.88 0.57 9.04
C ALA A 16 -2.58 0.36 8.26
N SER A 17 -2.66 0.44 6.92
CA SER A 17 -1.47 0.29 6.08
C SER A 17 -0.51 1.45 6.29
N SER A 18 -1.05 2.65 6.41
CA SER A 18 -0.26 3.85 6.66
C SER A 18 0.50 3.76 7.99
N ASN A 19 -0.08 3.08 8.96
CA ASN A 19 0.51 2.97 10.30
C ASN A 19 1.22 1.65 10.55
N GLY A 20 1.31 0.79 9.55
CA GLY A 20 2.08 -0.44 9.66
C GLY A 20 1.44 -1.53 10.50
N HIS A 21 0.12 -1.50 10.65
CA HIS A 21 -0.58 -2.47 11.48
C HIS A 21 -0.95 -3.70 10.66
N LEU A 22 0.03 -4.57 10.39
CA LEU A 22 -0.17 -5.69 9.49
C LEU A 22 -1.32 -6.61 9.88
N GLU A 23 -1.44 -6.93 11.17
CA GLU A 23 -2.50 -7.84 11.59
C GLU A 23 -3.88 -7.21 11.40
N VAL A 24 -3.97 -5.90 11.60
CA VAL A 24 -5.22 -5.20 11.33
C VAL A 24 -5.53 -5.21 9.84
N VAL A 25 -4.50 -4.99 9.01
CA VAL A 25 -4.68 -5.04 7.54
C VAL A 25 -5.22 -6.42 7.16
N LYS A 26 -4.61 -7.50 7.68
CA LYS A 26 -5.06 -8.86 7.36
C LYS A 26 -6.50 -9.08 7.78
N TYR A 27 -6.86 -8.62 8.97
CA TYR A 27 -8.22 -8.78 9.44
C TYR A 27 -9.21 -8.06 8.53
N LEU A 28 -8.90 -6.80 8.18
CA LEU A 28 -9.81 -6.03 7.33
C LEU A 28 -9.96 -6.65 5.96
N VAL A 29 -8.88 -7.19 5.40
CA VAL A 29 -8.94 -7.88 4.12
C VAL A 29 -9.88 -9.09 4.23
N SER A 30 -9.81 -9.81 5.36
CA SER A 30 -10.70 -10.96 5.54
C SER A 30 -12.16 -10.53 5.63
N GLN A 31 -12.41 -9.27 5.97
CA GLN A 31 -13.76 -8.73 6.05
C GLN A 31 -14.18 -8.05 4.74
N GLY A 32 -13.41 -8.20 3.68
CA GLY A 32 -13.80 -7.71 2.37
C GLY A 32 -13.25 -6.35 1.97
N ALA A 33 -12.32 -5.80 2.76
CA ALA A 33 -11.74 -4.50 2.39
C ALA A 33 -11.04 -4.58 1.04
N ASN A 34 -11.19 -3.52 0.26
CA ASN A 34 -10.56 -3.45 -1.05
C ASN A 34 -9.25 -2.68 -0.93
N ILE A 35 -8.13 -3.38 -1.03
CA ILE A 35 -6.81 -2.75 -0.90
C ILE A 35 -6.44 -1.93 -2.12
N ARG A 36 -7.22 -2.05 -3.21
CA ARG A 36 -6.91 -1.36 -4.46
C ARG A 36 -7.63 -0.03 -4.61
N GLU A 37 -8.44 0.37 -3.64
CA GLU A 37 -9.17 1.63 -3.70
C GLU A 37 -8.26 2.82 -3.91
N GLN A 38 -8.75 3.79 -4.66
CA GLN A 38 -8.04 5.05 -4.90
C GLN A 38 -6.64 4.83 -5.47
N ASN A 39 -6.56 4.02 -6.51
CA ASN A 39 -5.30 3.81 -7.23
C ASN A 39 -4.26 3.16 -6.32
N ASP A 40 -4.67 2.13 -5.61
CA ASP A 40 -3.77 1.40 -4.73
C ASP A 40 -3.17 2.29 -3.64
N TYR A 41 -4.01 3.14 -3.07
CA TYR A 41 -3.57 4.10 -2.07
C TYR A 41 -2.92 3.42 -0.86
N ALA A 42 -3.42 2.23 -0.47
CA ALA A 42 -2.88 1.54 0.70
C ALA A 42 -1.39 1.24 0.55
N ILE A 43 -0.98 0.68 -0.60
CA ILE A 43 0.45 0.37 -0.78
C ILE A 43 1.28 1.63 -0.93
N ARG A 44 0.70 2.67 -1.50
CA ARG A 44 1.43 3.94 -1.60
C ARG A 44 1.70 4.53 -0.23
N LEU A 45 0.71 4.47 0.66
CA LEU A 45 0.89 4.97 2.03
C LEU A 45 1.86 4.09 2.82
N ALA A 46 1.72 2.76 2.71
CA ALA A 46 2.63 1.88 3.42
C ALA A 46 4.08 2.11 3.00
N SER A 47 4.28 2.39 1.70
CA SER A 47 5.62 2.66 1.18
C SER A 47 6.14 4.00 1.67
N GLN A 48 5.27 5.01 1.69
CA GLN A 48 5.65 6.34 2.13
C GLN A 48 6.13 6.35 3.57
N TYR A 49 5.46 5.56 4.42
CA TYR A 49 5.75 5.58 5.85
C TYR A 49 6.64 4.43 6.33
N GLY A 50 7.14 3.62 5.41
CA GLY A 50 8.21 2.68 5.75
C GLY A 50 7.78 1.33 6.31
N HIS A 51 6.64 0.80 5.88
CA HIS A 51 6.11 -0.43 6.43
C HIS A 51 6.29 -1.59 5.47
N LEU A 52 7.50 -2.15 5.43
CA LEU A 52 7.88 -3.17 4.45
C LEU A 52 6.98 -4.40 4.51
N GLU A 53 6.64 -4.89 5.70
CA GLU A 53 5.83 -6.11 5.79
C GLU A 53 4.42 -5.90 5.24
N VAL A 54 3.86 -4.71 5.46
CA VAL A 54 2.56 -4.39 4.86
C VAL A 54 2.70 -4.31 3.34
N VAL A 55 3.77 -3.68 2.85
CA VAL A 55 4.00 -3.59 1.41
C VAL A 55 4.05 -5.00 0.81
N LYS A 56 4.81 -5.90 1.41
CA LYS A 56 4.92 -7.27 0.90
C LYS A 56 3.58 -7.97 0.90
N TYR A 57 2.81 -7.80 1.96
CA TYR A 57 1.50 -8.44 2.05
C TYR A 57 0.57 -7.93 0.96
N LEU A 58 0.51 -6.61 0.77
CA LEU A 58 -0.37 -6.03 -0.25
C LEU A 58 0.03 -6.49 -1.65
N ILE A 59 1.33 -6.61 -1.91
CA ILE A 59 1.80 -7.12 -3.21
C ILE A 59 1.34 -8.55 -3.41
N SER A 60 1.37 -9.37 -2.35
CA SER A 60 0.93 -10.76 -2.45
C SER A 60 -0.55 -10.84 -2.80
N LEU A 61 -1.31 -9.79 -2.53
CA LEU A 61 -2.74 -9.75 -2.85
C LEU A 61 -3.02 -9.08 -4.20
N GLY A 62 -1.99 -8.71 -4.94
CA GLY A 62 -2.18 -8.16 -6.27
C GLY A 62 -2.14 -6.65 -6.37
N ALA A 63 -1.66 -5.95 -5.34
CA ALA A 63 -1.54 -4.49 -5.41
C ALA A 63 -0.68 -4.09 -6.60
N ASP A 64 -1.07 -3.00 -7.25
CA ASP A 64 -0.32 -2.48 -8.39
C ASP A 64 0.78 -1.58 -7.87
N ILE A 65 2.01 -2.09 -7.86
CA ILE A 65 3.14 -1.34 -7.32
C ILE A 65 3.52 -0.15 -8.20
N ARG A 66 3.02 -0.11 -9.44
CA ARG A 66 3.33 0.98 -10.34
C ARG A 66 2.24 2.03 -10.45
N ALA A 67 1.18 1.90 -9.63
CA ALA A 67 0.06 2.83 -9.67
C ALA A 67 0.55 4.26 -9.49
N ASP A 68 -0.07 5.17 -10.19
CA ASP A 68 0.21 6.60 -10.12
C ASP A 68 1.67 6.90 -10.43
N ASN A 69 2.14 6.37 -11.55
CA ASN A 69 3.49 6.65 -12.05
C ASN A 69 4.56 6.19 -11.07
N ASP A 70 4.45 4.97 -10.60
CA ASP A 70 5.41 4.39 -9.66
C ASP A 70 5.51 5.21 -8.38
N CYS A 71 4.37 5.72 -7.92
CA CYS A 71 4.34 6.59 -6.75
C CYS A 71 4.93 5.91 -5.51
N ALA A 72 4.65 4.60 -5.32
CA ALA A 72 5.12 3.90 -4.13
C ALA A 72 6.64 3.96 -3.99
N VAL A 73 7.37 3.63 -5.07
CA VAL A 73 8.83 3.62 -4.99
C VAL A 73 9.38 5.04 -4.86
N ARG A 74 8.72 6.00 -5.49
CA ARG A 74 9.16 7.40 -5.38
C ARG A 74 8.99 7.91 -3.96
N LEU A 75 7.84 7.64 -3.34
CA LEU A 75 7.60 8.08 -1.96
C LEU A 75 8.53 7.38 -0.98
N ALA A 76 8.77 6.08 -1.17
CA ALA A 76 9.70 5.37 -0.30
C ALA A 76 11.09 5.97 -0.42
N SER A 77 11.51 6.31 -1.63
CA SER A 77 12.82 6.89 -1.86
C SER A 77 12.94 8.26 -1.21
N GLU A 78 11.90 9.11 -1.37
CA GLU A 78 11.93 10.44 -0.80
C GLU A 78 12.02 10.42 0.72
N ASN A 79 11.48 9.37 1.32
CA ASN A 79 11.46 9.28 2.78
C ASN A 79 12.54 8.35 3.33
N GLY A 80 13.47 7.91 2.50
CA GLY A 80 14.64 7.17 2.97
C GLY A 80 14.41 5.71 3.32
N HIS A 81 13.34 5.10 2.82
CA HIS A 81 13.02 3.72 3.15
C HIS A 81 13.68 2.78 2.15
N ILE A 82 14.98 2.58 2.32
CA ILE A 82 15.80 1.91 1.33
C ILE A 82 15.40 0.45 1.08
N GLU A 83 14.99 -0.26 2.12
CA GLU A 83 14.60 -1.65 1.94
C GLU A 83 13.35 -1.77 1.09
N ILE A 84 12.41 -0.84 1.26
CA ILE A 84 11.20 -0.84 0.45
C ILE A 84 11.55 -0.48 -0.99
N VAL A 85 12.42 0.52 -1.17
CA VAL A 85 12.85 0.90 -2.52
C VAL A 85 13.44 -0.33 -3.22
N ASN A 86 14.35 -1.03 -2.56
CA ASN A 86 14.98 -2.19 -3.18
C ASN A 86 13.98 -3.30 -3.46
N TYR A 87 13.06 -3.52 -2.54
CA TYR A 87 12.06 -4.56 -2.74
C TYR A 87 11.14 -4.21 -3.92
N LEU A 88 10.67 -2.97 -3.98
CA LEU A 88 9.77 -2.58 -5.06
C LEU A 88 10.47 -2.66 -6.42
N ILE A 89 11.74 -2.25 -6.49
CA ILE A 89 12.49 -2.36 -7.74
C ILE A 89 12.62 -3.83 -8.15
N SER A 90 12.87 -4.71 -7.18
CA SER A 90 12.95 -6.14 -7.48
C SER A 90 11.62 -6.68 -8.02
N GLN A 91 10.52 -6.02 -7.72
CA GLN A 91 9.20 -6.42 -8.17
C GLN A 91 8.78 -5.68 -9.44
N GLY A 92 9.65 -4.88 -10.02
CA GLY A 92 9.38 -4.24 -11.30
C GLY A 92 9.12 -2.75 -11.27
N ALA A 93 9.23 -2.10 -10.12
CA ALA A 93 9.03 -0.66 -10.04
C ALA A 93 10.15 0.08 -10.74
N ASP A 94 9.81 1.24 -11.30
CA ASP A 94 10.78 2.09 -11.99
C ASP A 94 10.98 3.36 -11.19
N ILE A 95 12.13 3.47 -10.52
CA ILE A 95 12.42 4.62 -9.68
C ILE A 95 12.64 5.88 -10.50
N ARG A 96 12.83 5.73 -11.81
CA ARG A 96 13.04 6.88 -12.68
C ARG A 96 11.74 7.47 -13.20
N ALA A 97 10.60 6.89 -12.86
CA ALA A 97 9.32 7.39 -13.33
C ALA A 97 9.10 8.81 -12.86
N LYS A 98 8.43 9.61 -13.69
CA LYS A 98 8.16 10.99 -13.35
C LYS A 98 6.68 11.25 -13.42
N LYS A 99 6.23 12.24 -12.65
CA LYS A 99 4.84 12.57 -12.65
C LYS A 99 4.34 13.14 -13.95
#